data_662ff2ecebdf6b7f2cc267781c4c20c8
#
_entry.id   662ff2ecebdf6b7f2cc267781c4c20c8
#
_cell.length_a   1.000
_cell.length_b   1.000
_cell.length_c   1.000
_cell.angle_alpha   90.00
_cell.angle_beta   90.00
_cell.angle_gamma   90.00
#
_symmetry.space_group_name_H-M   'P 1'
#
loop_
_entity.id
_entity.type
_entity.pdbx_description
1 polymer ?
#
loop_
_entity_poly.entity_id
_entity_poly.type
_entity_poly.pdbx_seq_one_letter_code
_entity_poly.pdbx_strand_id
1 'polypeptide(L)'
;MILAGDIGGTKTLLRLAEKTANGFKVLYEQRFAGGDYANFSDVLREFITKAKTHLGEHLGDLSPLSGACFGIAGPVHDRGSQLTAQLTNLGWSFDSDRLAEELHVSKVSLINDFVAVGYGVLGLQPDDLCTLQAGQVVARSPIGVIGAGTGLGEAFLGWDGDRYKVYPTEGGHADFAPRNELEIELLRYLQKRHDRVSVERVASGTGIVAIYQFLRDRQSAPESVEIAQKVRQWESGDTHSGAAAAIANVALANFGIGKVNSDNVNYLAMQTMQMFVEAYAAEVGNLALKLIPNGGLYIAGGIAPKILPLLQDGTFLRILKNKGRISSVLEDIPIHIVLNPQVGLIGAMLYAASFI
;
A
#
# COMPACT_ATOMS: atom_id res chain seq x y z
N MET A 1 23.27 -9.48 12.15
CA MET A 1 22.40 -9.55 10.95
C MET A 1 20.95 -9.49 11.37
N ILE A 2 20.06 -9.05 10.46
CA ILE A 2 18.60 -9.06 10.65
C ILE A 2 17.92 -9.80 9.50
N LEU A 3 16.80 -10.43 9.81
CA LEU A 3 15.90 -11.02 8.83
C LEU A 3 14.62 -10.19 8.77
N ALA A 4 14.22 -9.80 7.57
CA ALA A 4 12.97 -9.09 7.36
C ALA A 4 12.12 -9.79 6.29
N GLY A 5 10.80 -9.68 6.42
CA GLY A 5 9.87 -10.23 5.45
C GLY A 5 8.69 -9.30 5.20
N ASP A 6 8.26 -9.30 3.94
CA ASP A 6 6.99 -8.73 3.50
C ASP A 6 6.11 -9.89 3.01
N ILE A 7 5.05 -10.19 3.77
CA ILE A 7 4.27 -11.42 3.63
C ILE A 7 2.84 -11.05 3.20
N GLY A 8 2.62 -11.14 1.89
CA GLY A 8 1.31 -10.92 1.29
C GLY A 8 0.56 -12.22 1.01
N GLY A 9 -0.71 -12.09 0.61
CA GLY A 9 -1.59 -13.24 0.35
C GLY A 9 -1.19 -14.12 -0.84
N THR A 10 -0.29 -13.68 -1.71
CA THR A 10 0.17 -14.45 -2.88
C THR A 10 1.69 -14.53 -2.98
N LYS A 11 2.40 -13.58 -2.38
CA LYS A 11 3.85 -13.40 -2.50
C LYS A 11 4.44 -13.12 -1.15
N THR A 12 5.56 -13.76 -0.86
CA THR A 12 6.41 -13.50 0.31
C THR A 12 7.79 -13.09 -0.18
N LEU A 13 8.29 -11.97 0.32
CA LEU A 13 9.65 -11.50 0.05
C LEU A 13 10.43 -11.52 1.36
N LEU A 14 11.52 -12.26 1.40
CA LEU A 14 12.41 -12.35 2.56
C LEU A 14 13.77 -11.76 2.24
N ARG A 15 14.35 -11.04 3.19
CA ARG A 15 15.67 -10.40 3.07
C ARG A 15 16.49 -10.59 4.33
N LEU A 16 17.72 -11.06 4.13
CA LEU A 16 18.78 -11.07 5.13
C LEU A 16 19.68 -9.86 4.90
N ALA A 17 19.91 -9.05 5.90
CA ALA A 17 20.72 -7.85 5.80
C ALA A 17 21.60 -7.64 7.03
N GLU A 18 22.71 -6.95 6.82
CA GLU A 18 23.61 -6.47 7.87
C GLU A 18 23.39 -4.96 8.09
N LYS A 19 23.26 -4.55 9.36
CA LYS A 19 23.20 -3.13 9.71
C LYS A 19 24.60 -2.53 9.58
N THR A 20 24.69 -1.45 8.83
CA THR A 20 25.93 -0.66 8.63
C THR A 20 25.76 0.73 9.19
N ALA A 21 26.85 1.50 9.25
CA ALA A 21 26.80 2.91 9.69
C ALA A 21 25.86 3.77 8.79
N ASN A 22 25.72 3.41 7.52
CA ASN A 22 24.98 4.18 6.51
C ASN A 22 23.67 3.50 6.07
N GLY A 23 23.13 2.54 6.86
CA GLY A 23 21.90 1.83 6.51
C GLY A 23 22.05 0.31 6.54
N PHE A 24 21.67 -0.37 5.48
CA PHE A 24 21.68 -1.84 5.40
C PHE A 24 22.43 -2.32 4.18
N LYS A 25 23.27 -3.34 4.37
CA LYS A 25 23.85 -4.14 3.30
C LYS A 25 23.02 -5.40 3.13
N VAL A 26 22.34 -5.54 2.00
CA VAL A 26 21.60 -6.76 1.66
C VAL A 26 22.58 -7.87 1.41
N LEU A 27 22.43 -9.00 2.11
CA LEU A 27 23.25 -10.18 1.98
C LEU A 27 22.59 -11.23 1.09
N TYR A 28 21.28 -11.44 1.28
CA TYR A 28 20.48 -12.36 0.47
C TYR A 28 19.02 -11.91 0.45
N GLU A 29 18.38 -12.07 -0.69
CA GLU A 29 16.96 -11.79 -0.87
C GLU A 29 16.34 -12.84 -1.76
N GLN A 30 15.12 -13.28 -1.41
CA GLN A 30 14.37 -14.21 -2.24
C GLN A 30 12.87 -13.97 -2.13
N ARG A 31 12.20 -14.12 -3.29
CA ARG A 31 10.75 -14.12 -3.40
C ARG A 31 10.23 -15.54 -3.50
N PHE A 32 9.09 -15.78 -2.81
CA PHE A 32 8.36 -17.04 -2.80
C PHE A 32 6.91 -16.81 -3.23
N ALA A 33 6.34 -17.80 -3.94
CA ALA A 33 4.90 -17.86 -4.16
C ALA A 33 4.26 -18.57 -2.96
N GLY A 34 3.40 -17.88 -2.21
CA GLY A 34 2.85 -18.41 -0.97
C GLY A 34 2.04 -19.70 -1.16
N GLY A 35 1.35 -19.85 -2.30
CA GLY A 35 0.56 -21.03 -2.61
C GLY A 35 1.35 -22.34 -2.79
N ASP A 36 2.68 -22.26 -2.95
CA ASP A 36 3.54 -23.45 -3.11
C ASP A 36 3.92 -24.10 -1.77
N TYR A 37 3.54 -23.50 -0.63
CA TYR A 37 3.95 -23.91 0.71
C TYR A 37 2.74 -24.11 1.63
N ALA A 38 2.81 -25.17 2.46
CA ALA A 38 1.75 -25.46 3.43
C ALA A 38 1.72 -24.46 4.60
N ASN A 39 2.86 -23.92 4.98
CA ASN A 39 3.00 -22.96 6.10
C ASN A 39 4.23 -22.06 5.90
N PHE A 40 4.31 -21.01 6.70
CA PHE A 40 5.43 -20.05 6.62
C PHE A 40 6.77 -20.64 7.09
N SER A 41 6.79 -21.60 8.03
CA SER A 41 8.02 -22.24 8.49
C SER A 41 8.75 -22.98 7.35
N ASP A 42 8.01 -23.55 6.40
CA ASP A 42 8.63 -24.21 5.23
C ASP A 42 9.31 -23.17 4.31
N VAL A 43 8.69 -22.03 4.07
CA VAL A 43 9.29 -20.89 3.35
C VAL A 43 10.57 -20.43 4.04
N LEU A 44 10.50 -20.27 5.36
CA LEU A 44 11.61 -19.78 6.18
C LEU A 44 12.79 -20.74 6.15
N ARG A 45 12.53 -22.05 6.28
CA ARG A 45 13.54 -23.10 6.23
C ARG A 45 14.26 -23.15 4.87
N GLU A 46 13.49 -23.05 3.78
CA GLU A 46 14.06 -22.99 2.44
C GLU A 46 14.89 -21.73 2.23
N PHE A 47 14.39 -20.57 2.67
CA PHE A 47 15.13 -19.30 2.60
C PHE A 47 16.49 -19.41 3.32
N ILE A 48 16.51 -19.91 4.56
CA ILE A 48 17.72 -20.06 5.37
C ILE A 48 18.70 -21.00 4.70
N THR A 49 18.22 -22.13 4.17
CA THR A 49 19.07 -23.12 3.47
C THR A 49 19.73 -22.49 2.24
N LYS A 50 18.95 -21.77 1.43
CA LYS A 50 19.48 -21.11 0.23
C LYS A 50 20.41 -19.94 0.56
N ALA A 51 20.11 -19.17 1.60
CA ALA A 51 20.98 -18.10 2.08
C ALA A 51 22.34 -18.65 2.54
N LYS A 52 22.34 -19.75 3.30
CA LYS A 52 23.58 -20.45 3.72
C LYS A 52 24.39 -20.91 2.51
N THR A 53 23.74 -21.52 1.52
CA THR A 53 24.41 -21.97 0.30
C THR A 53 25.00 -20.80 -0.50
N HIS A 54 24.27 -19.69 -0.60
CA HIS A 54 24.69 -18.51 -1.35
C HIS A 54 25.88 -17.79 -0.71
N LEU A 55 25.89 -17.72 0.61
CA LEU A 55 26.87 -16.95 1.36
C LEU A 55 28.13 -17.79 1.71
N GLY A 56 28.06 -19.12 1.54
CA GLY A 56 29.19 -20.04 1.71
C GLY A 56 29.80 -19.99 3.13
N GLU A 57 31.11 -20.29 3.22
CA GLU A 57 31.85 -20.28 4.49
C GLU A 57 31.94 -18.90 5.17
N HIS A 58 31.54 -17.81 4.48
CA HIS A 58 31.45 -16.49 5.06
C HIS A 58 30.32 -16.38 6.12
N LEU A 59 29.48 -17.41 6.23
CA LEU A 59 28.48 -17.59 7.27
C LEU A 59 28.70 -18.94 7.97
N GLY A 60 29.85 -19.10 8.61
CA GLY A 60 29.98 -20.09 9.67
C GLY A 60 28.91 -19.80 10.71
N ASP A 61 27.93 -20.72 10.89
CA ASP A 61 26.67 -20.52 11.60
C ASP A 61 25.99 -19.17 11.30
N LEU A 62 24.68 -19.12 10.99
CA LEU A 62 23.91 -17.86 10.91
C LEU A 62 23.90 -17.09 12.25
N SER A 63 25.00 -17.18 12.99
CA SER A 63 25.28 -16.52 14.24
C SER A 63 26.11 -15.27 13.97
N PRO A 64 25.58 -14.07 14.33
CA PRO A 64 24.33 -13.95 15.07
C PRO A 64 23.25 -13.23 14.25
N LEU A 65 22.21 -13.94 13.85
CA LEU A 65 20.96 -13.28 13.55
C LEU A 65 20.49 -12.61 14.85
N SER A 66 20.44 -11.29 14.87
CA SER A 66 20.13 -10.54 16.10
C SER A 66 18.63 -10.41 16.34
N GLY A 67 17.81 -10.55 15.28
CA GLY A 67 16.36 -10.48 15.36
C GLY A 67 15.70 -10.53 14.00
N ALA A 68 14.37 -10.68 13.98
CA ALA A 68 13.59 -10.67 12.76
C ALA A 68 12.31 -9.84 12.90
N CYS A 69 11.81 -9.34 11.77
CA CYS A 69 10.51 -8.69 11.69
C CYS A 69 9.80 -9.06 10.40
N PHE A 70 8.51 -9.40 10.51
CA PHE A 70 7.67 -9.77 9.39
C PHE A 70 6.46 -8.84 9.29
N GLY A 71 6.33 -8.12 8.16
CA GLY A 71 5.14 -7.39 7.77
C GLY A 71 4.12 -8.37 7.17
N ILE A 72 2.92 -8.45 7.74
CA ILE A 72 1.91 -9.44 7.39
C ILE A 72 0.67 -8.72 6.89
N ALA A 73 0.16 -9.13 5.73
CA ALA A 73 -1.09 -8.63 5.15
C ALA A 73 -2.31 -9.11 5.94
N GLY A 74 -2.52 -8.56 7.12
CA GLY A 74 -3.62 -8.90 8.00
C GLY A 74 -3.42 -8.34 9.42
N PRO A 75 -4.43 -8.53 10.28
CA PRO A 75 -4.37 -8.06 11.66
C PRO A 75 -3.31 -8.84 12.45
N VAL A 76 -2.55 -8.10 13.25
CA VAL A 76 -1.61 -8.64 14.23
C VAL A 76 -2.20 -8.41 15.62
N HIS A 77 -2.29 -9.49 16.40
CA HIS A 77 -2.81 -9.47 17.76
C HIS A 77 -1.66 -9.51 18.76
N ASP A 78 -1.59 -8.47 19.59
CA ASP A 78 -0.65 -8.37 20.71
C ASP A 78 -1.30 -8.93 21.98
N ARG A 79 -0.69 -9.95 22.57
CA ARG A 79 -1.11 -10.57 23.85
C ARG A 79 -0.11 -10.29 24.98
N GLY A 80 0.61 -9.18 24.88
CA GLY A 80 1.59 -8.71 25.84
C GLY A 80 2.99 -9.24 25.56
N SER A 81 3.27 -10.52 25.73
CA SER A 81 4.58 -11.12 25.43
C SER A 81 4.65 -11.76 24.04
N GLN A 82 3.51 -12.11 23.46
CA GLN A 82 3.39 -12.90 22.23
C GLN A 82 2.60 -12.13 21.16
N LEU A 83 3.16 -12.07 19.96
CA LEU A 83 2.46 -11.55 18.78
C LEU A 83 1.96 -12.70 17.92
N THR A 84 0.70 -12.64 17.52
CA THR A 84 0.10 -13.63 16.63
C THR A 84 -0.57 -12.96 15.43
N ALA A 85 -0.55 -13.62 14.28
CA ALA A 85 -1.25 -13.17 13.09
C ALA A 85 -1.77 -14.37 12.29
N GLN A 86 -2.76 -14.13 11.45
CA GLN A 86 -3.31 -15.14 10.55
C GLN A 86 -3.45 -14.55 9.15
N LEU A 87 -2.92 -15.25 8.17
CA LEU A 87 -3.07 -14.92 6.75
C LEU A 87 -4.16 -15.83 6.16
N THR A 88 -5.37 -15.32 6.11
CA THR A 88 -6.56 -16.10 5.77
C THR A 88 -6.52 -16.71 4.37
N ASN A 89 -5.94 -16.00 3.39
CA ASN A 89 -5.86 -16.45 1.99
C ASN A 89 -4.99 -17.70 1.80
N LEU A 90 -3.99 -17.91 2.65
CA LEU A 90 -3.09 -19.07 2.62
C LEU A 90 -3.33 -20.04 3.80
N GLY A 91 -4.18 -19.67 4.75
CA GLY A 91 -4.37 -20.43 5.98
C GLY A 91 -3.16 -20.46 6.91
N TRP A 92 -2.18 -19.58 6.71
CA TRP A 92 -0.98 -19.53 7.52
C TRP A 92 -1.22 -18.83 8.85
N SER A 93 -0.69 -19.42 9.92
CA SER A 93 -0.68 -18.83 11.26
C SER A 93 0.73 -18.49 11.66
N PHE A 94 0.90 -17.34 12.30
CA PHE A 94 2.16 -16.80 12.77
C PHE A 94 2.13 -16.64 14.28
N ASP A 95 3.24 -17.01 14.90
CA ASP A 95 3.48 -16.90 16.33
C ASP A 95 4.91 -16.42 16.55
N SER A 96 5.10 -15.27 17.21
CA SER A 96 6.41 -14.65 17.36
C SER A 96 7.39 -15.49 18.16
N ASP A 97 6.92 -16.18 19.22
CA ASP A 97 7.76 -16.95 20.09
C ASP A 97 8.24 -18.23 19.39
N ARG A 98 7.33 -18.92 18.71
CA ARG A 98 7.67 -20.10 17.91
C ARG A 98 8.66 -19.75 16.80
N LEU A 99 8.47 -18.62 16.10
CA LEU A 99 9.41 -18.16 15.08
C LEU A 99 10.77 -17.75 15.65
N ALA A 100 10.80 -17.20 16.87
CA ALA A 100 12.03 -16.89 17.57
C ALA A 100 12.84 -18.15 17.93
N GLU A 101 12.15 -19.20 18.40
CA GLU A 101 12.74 -20.52 18.64
C GLU A 101 13.28 -21.14 17.36
N GLU A 102 12.50 -21.14 16.26
CA GLU A 102 12.87 -21.70 14.96
C GLU A 102 14.09 -20.99 14.35
N LEU A 103 14.18 -19.67 14.53
CA LEU A 103 15.30 -18.84 14.03
C LEU A 103 16.48 -18.78 14.97
N HIS A 104 16.36 -19.30 16.21
CA HIS A 104 17.36 -19.17 17.27
C HIS A 104 17.74 -17.72 17.56
N VAL A 105 16.74 -16.81 17.60
CA VAL A 105 16.92 -15.40 17.90
C VAL A 105 16.21 -15.01 19.19
N SER A 106 16.67 -13.92 19.81
CA SER A 106 16.07 -13.40 21.04
C SER A 106 14.70 -12.77 20.81
N LYS A 107 14.43 -12.29 19.60
CA LYS A 107 13.18 -11.58 19.29
C LYS A 107 12.77 -11.69 17.82
N VAL A 108 11.49 -12.03 17.63
CA VAL A 108 10.77 -11.87 16.37
C VAL A 108 9.60 -10.92 16.59
N SER A 109 9.43 -9.96 15.69
CA SER A 109 8.26 -9.08 15.66
C SER A 109 7.39 -9.39 14.45
N LEU A 110 6.09 -9.36 14.70
CA LEU A 110 5.07 -9.37 13.64
C LEU A 110 4.44 -7.97 13.62
N ILE A 111 4.35 -7.36 12.48
CA ILE A 111 3.67 -6.08 12.27
C ILE A 111 2.70 -6.19 11.10
N ASN A 112 1.65 -5.39 11.11
CA ASN A 112 0.77 -5.30 9.95
C ASN A 112 1.56 -4.78 8.74
N ASP A 113 1.20 -5.19 7.52
CA ASP A 113 1.88 -4.77 6.28
C ASP A 113 1.90 -3.25 6.09
N PHE A 114 0.80 -2.57 6.45
CA PHE A 114 0.75 -1.11 6.34
C PHE A 114 1.53 -0.39 7.46
N VAL A 115 1.67 -1.00 8.63
CA VAL A 115 2.62 -0.55 9.66
C VAL A 115 4.06 -0.67 9.15
N ALA A 116 4.37 -1.76 8.44
CA ALA A 116 5.67 -1.90 7.79
C ALA A 116 5.90 -0.80 6.75
N VAL A 117 4.92 -0.49 5.90
CA VAL A 117 4.99 0.66 4.98
C VAL A 117 5.26 1.96 5.74
N GLY A 118 4.58 2.18 6.87
CA GLY A 118 4.79 3.35 7.72
C GLY A 118 6.23 3.49 8.21
N TYR A 119 6.86 2.42 8.70
CA TYR A 119 8.29 2.47 9.03
C TYR A 119 9.16 2.63 7.79
N GLY A 120 8.74 2.05 6.66
CA GLY A 120 9.49 2.06 5.41
C GLY A 120 9.71 3.45 4.84
N VAL A 121 8.74 4.36 4.97
CA VAL A 121 8.89 5.73 4.47
C VAL A 121 10.06 6.49 5.11
N LEU A 122 10.48 6.08 6.31
CA LEU A 122 11.63 6.66 6.99
C LEU A 122 12.99 6.26 6.37
N GLY A 123 13.01 5.20 5.57
CA GLY A 123 14.23 4.67 4.93
C GLY A 123 14.32 4.94 3.44
N LEU A 124 13.34 5.62 2.85
CA LEU A 124 13.32 5.92 1.42
C LEU A 124 14.37 6.97 1.05
N GLN A 125 14.96 6.80 -0.13
CA GLN A 125 15.87 7.74 -0.74
C GLN A 125 15.10 8.68 -1.70
N PRO A 126 15.65 9.82 -2.09
CA PRO A 126 14.99 10.73 -3.04
C PRO A 126 14.52 10.07 -4.34
N ASP A 127 15.28 9.12 -4.86
CA ASP A 127 14.94 8.38 -6.09
C ASP A 127 13.78 7.38 -5.90
N ASP A 128 13.46 7.06 -4.65
CA ASP A 128 12.30 6.23 -4.30
C ASP A 128 10.98 7.01 -4.30
N LEU A 129 11.03 8.32 -4.55
CA LEU A 129 9.91 9.24 -4.37
C LEU A 129 9.63 10.05 -5.64
N CYS A 130 8.36 10.27 -5.93
CA CYS A 130 7.92 11.32 -6.84
C CYS A 130 7.22 12.41 -6.02
N THR A 131 7.84 13.59 -5.95
CA THR A 131 7.29 14.72 -5.19
C THR A 131 6.22 15.43 -5.99
N LEU A 132 4.97 15.40 -5.51
CA LEU A 132 3.86 16.17 -6.07
C LEU A 132 3.83 17.60 -5.53
N GLN A 133 4.20 17.79 -4.27
CA GLN A 133 4.30 19.08 -3.60
C GLN A 133 5.51 19.07 -2.67
N ALA A 134 6.43 20.01 -2.87
CA ALA A 134 7.63 20.08 -2.05
C ALA A 134 7.34 20.49 -0.59
N GLY A 135 6.42 21.42 -0.40
CA GLY A 135 6.05 21.92 0.92
C GLY A 135 7.21 22.41 1.77
N GLN A 136 7.01 22.42 3.08
CA GLN A 136 8.02 22.77 4.08
C GLN A 136 8.09 21.67 5.14
N VAL A 137 9.13 20.85 5.08
CA VAL A 137 9.34 19.78 6.07
C VAL A 137 9.60 20.39 7.45
N VAL A 138 8.78 20.03 8.43
CA VAL A 138 8.99 20.37 9.83
C VAL A 138 9.44 19.11 10.58
N ALA A 139 10.67 19.15 11.08
CA ALA A 139 11.24 18.01 11.79
C ALA A 139 10.39 17.62 13.03
N ARG A 140 10.25 16.31 13.25
CA ARG A 140 9.48 15.73 14.37
C ARG A 140 7.97 15.99 14.32
N SER A 141 7.46 16.59 13.26
CA SER A 141 6.02 16.69 13.00
C SER A 141 5.43 15.36 12.58
N PRO A 142 4.10 15.17 12.73
CA PRO A 142 3.45 13.97 12.24
C PRO A 142 3.75 13.69 10.76
N ILE A 143 3.80 12.42 10.41
CA ILE A 143 3.91 11.91 9.03
C ILE A 143 2.64 11.12 8.74
N GLY A 144 2.01 11.37 7.61
CA GLY A 144 0.86 10.60 7.13
C GLY A 144 1.27 9.62 6.06
N VAL A 145 0.65 8.44 6.06
CA VAL A 145 0.85 7.41 5.03
C VAL A 145 -0.51 6.88 4.61
N ILE A 146 -0.78 6.87 3.31
CA ILE A 146 -2.00 6.33 2.72
C ILE A 146 -1.66 5.55 1.46
N GLY A 147 -2.31 4.43 1.22
CA GLY A 147 -1.98 3.60 0.07
C GLY A 147 -3.15 2.81 -0.49
N ALA A 148 -3.45 3.05 -1.76
CA ALA A 148 -4.41 2.27 -2.51
C ALA A 148 -3.74 1.04 -3.13
N GLY A 149 -4.30 -0.13 -2.82
CA GLY A 149 -3.99 -1.43 -3.38
C GLY A 149 -5.28 -2.17 -3.73
N THR A 150 -5.42 -3.43 -3.34
CA THR A 150 -6.71 -4.14 -3.35
C THR A 150 -7.73 -3.41 -2.48
N GLY A 151 -7.29 -2.97 -1.29
CA GLY A 151 -8.00 -2.09 -0.37
C GLY A 151 -7.35 -0.71 -0.27
N LEU A 152 -7.67 0.01 0.82
CA LEU A 152 -7.12 1.32 1.15
C LEU A 152 -6.55 1.29 2.57
N GLY A 153 -5.21 1.30 2.71
CA GLY A 153 -4.54 1.38 4.00
C GLY A 153 -4.22 2.81 4.39
N GLU A 154 -4.27 3.08 5.68
CA GLU A 154 -3.89 4.35 6.29
C GLU A 154 -3.11 4.14 7.58
N ALA A 155 -2.09 4.95 7.79
CA ALA A 155 -1.33 4.98 9.02
C ALA A 155 -0.76 6.39 9.24
N PHE A 156 -0.30 6.66 10.44
CA PHE A 156 0.48 7.86 10.71
C PHE A 156 1.64 7.57 11.66
N LEU A 157 2.63 8.44 11.63
CA LEU A 157 3.76 8.38 12.53
C LEU A 157 3.77 9.63 13.42
N GLY A 158 3.94 9.39 14.71
CA GLY A 158 4.16 10.44 15.71
C GLY A 158 5.57 10.35 16.28
N TRP A 159 6.17 11.50 16.59
CA TRP A 159 7.44 11.58 17.30
C TRP A 159 7.21 11.34 18.80
N ASP A 160 7.85 10.33 19.39
CA ASP A 160 7.66 9.97 20.81
C ASP A 160 8.69 10.60 21.77
N GLY A 161 9.53 11.51 21.26
CA GLY A 161 10.62 12.16 22.00
C GLY A 161 12.00 11.64 21.62
N ASP A 162 12.09 10.42 21.09
CA ASP A 162 13.33 9.75 20.68
C ASP A 162 13.30 9.35 19.20
N ARG A 163 12.19 8.79 18.75
CA ARG A 163 12.01 8.25 17.40
C ARG A 163 10.58 8.38 16.90
N TYR A 164 10.39 8.15 15.62
CA TYR A 164 9.04 7.98 15.08
C TYR A 164 8.46 6.63 15.46
N LYS A 165 7.21 6.64 15.90
CA LYS A 165 6.40 5.46 16.14
C LYS A 165 5.23 5.44 15.17
N VAL A 166 5.01 4.31 14.50
CA VAL A 166 3.88 4.11 13.59
C VAL A 166 2.63 3.72 14.38
N TYR A 167 1.53 4.38 14.06
CA TYR A 167 0.19 4.11 14.57
C TYR A 167 -0.68 3.64 13.40
N PRO A 168 -1.11 2.36 13.38
CA PRO A 168 -2.03 1.87 12.37
C PRO A 168 -3.40 2.51 12.55
N THR A 169 -4.14 2.62 11.46
CA THR A 169 -5.56 3.02 11.47
C THR A 169 -6.36 2.14 10.52
N GLU A 170 -7.67 2.15 10.70
CA GLU A 170 -8.63 1.58 9.76
C GLU A 170 -9.37 2.71 9.01
N GLY A 171 -8.66 3.80 8.72
CA GLY A 171 -9.21 5.00 8.08
C GLY A 171 -9.85 4.72 6.71
N GLY A 172 -9.32 3.78 5.93
CA GLY A 172 -9.94 3.34 4.68
C GLY A 172 -11.37 2.81 4.84
N HIS A 173 -11.74 2.37 6.04
CA HIS A 173 -13.11 1.96 6.37
C HIS A 173 -14.01 3.09 6.87
N ALA A 174 -13.54 4.36 6.93
CA ALA A 174 -14.41 5.50 7.18
C ALA A 174 -15.44 5.66 6.05
N ASP A 175 -16.52 6.39 6.32
CA ASP A 175 -17.61 6.55 5.36
C ASP A 175 -17.18 7.38 4.15
N PHE A 176 -17.58 6.95 2.96
CA PHE A 176 -17.35 7.71 1.73
C PHE A 176 -18.18 9.01 1.76
N ALA A 177 -17.50 10.14 1.60
CA ALA A 177 -18.10 11.47 1.57
C ALA A 177 -18.18 12.00 0.12
N PRO A 178 -19.30 11.87 -0.59
CA PRO A 178 -19.46 12.36 -1.95
C PRO A 178 -19.40 13.89 -2.01
N ARG A 179 -18.75 14.45 -3.04
CA ARG A 179 -18.48 15.89 -3.19
C ARG A 179 -19.32 16.58 -4.25
N ASN A 180 -19.95 15.80 -5.13
CA ASN A 180 -20.76 16.28 -6.26
C ASN A 180 -21.89 15.30 -6.57
N GLU A 181 -22.81 15.69 -7.46
CA GLU A 181 -23.99 14.86 -7.77
C GLU A 181 -23.61 13.49 -8.34
N LEU A 182 -22.59 13.40 -9.18
CA LEU A 182 -22.15 12.11 -9.75
C LEU A 182 -21.63 11.16 -8.65
N GLU A 183 -20.93 11.67 -7.66
CA GLU A 183 -20.48 10.87 -6.51
C GLU A 183 -21.64 10.51 -5.56
N ILE A 184 -22.67 11.37 -5.44
CA ILE A 184 -23.91 11.05 -4.72
C ILE A 184 -24.65 9.90 -5.42
N GLU A 185 -24.73 9.93 -6.74
CA GLU A 185 -25.32 8.84 -7.51
C GLU A 185 -24.51 7.54 -7.36
N LEU A 186 -23.16 7.60 -7.37
CA LEU A 186 -22.28 6.47 -7.09
C LEU A 186 -22.55 5.91 -5.69
N LEU A 187 -22.64 6.76 -4.67
CA LEU A 187 -22.97 6.32 -3.31
C LEU A 187 -24.31 5.57 -3.28
N ARG A 188 -25.37 6.12 -3.89
CA ARG A 188 -26.70 5.47 -3.98
C ARG A 188 -26.63 4.12 -4.73
N TYR A 189 -25.79 4.04 -5.77
CA TYR A 189 -25.57 2.81 -6.51
C TYR A 189 -24.90 1.73 -5.66
N LEU A 190 -23.87 2.09 -4.90
CA LEU A 190 -23.16 1.17 -4.03
C LEU A 190 -23.98 0.74 -2.81
N GLN A 191 -24.84 1.60 -2.27
CA GLN A 191 -25.76 1.28 -1.17
C GLN A 191 -26.78 0.19 -1.52
N LYS A 192 -27.05 -0.06 -2.80
CA LYS A 192 -27.88 -1.20 -3.23
C LYS A 192 -27.22 -2.56 -3.01
N ARG A 193 -25.89 -2.58 -2.81
CA ARG A 193 -25.07 -3.80 -2.67
C ARG A 193 -24.41 -3.90 -1.30
N HIS A 194 -24.30 -2.80 -0.58
CA HIS A 194 -23.60 -2.69 0.70
C HIS A 194 -24.45 -1.83 1.66
N ASP A 195 -24.63 -2.27 2.89
CA ASP A 195 -25.37 -1.49 3.92
C ASP A 195 -24.66 -0.15 4.19
N ARG A 196 -23.32 -0.16 4.17
CA ARG A 196 -22.45 0.99 4.35
C ARG A 196 -21.39 1.04 3.27
N VAL A 197 -21.10 2.23 2.76
CA VAL A 197 -20.08 2.46 1.75
C VAL A 197 -18.88 3.17 2.41
N SER A 198 -17.79 2.44 2.56
CA SER A 198 -16.52 3.02 3.01
C SER A 198 -15.78 3.72 1.87
N VAL A 199 -14.85 4.61 2.20
CA VAL A 199 -14.00 5.26 1.20
C VAL A 199 -13.20 4.25 0.39
N GLU A 200 -12.76 3.13 1.00
CA GLU A 200 -12.10 2.02 0.31
C GLU A 200 -12.93 1.45 -0.84
N ARG A 201 -14.28 1.42 -0.70
CA ARG A 201 -15.18 0.96 -1.77
C ARG A 201 -15.13 1.81 -3.03
N VAL A 202 -14.46 2.97 -2.96
CA VAL A 202 -14.31 3.92 -4.06
C VAL A 202 -12.84 4.18 -4.38
N ALA A 203 -12.00 4.38 -3.37
CA ALA A 203 -10.59 4.75 -3.51
C ALA A 203 -9.63 3.55 -3.38
N SER A 204 -9.90 2.45 -4.10
CA SER A 204 -9.08 1.24 -4.12
C SER A 204 -9.17 0.52 -5.47
N GLY A 205 -8.45 -0.58 -5.63
CA GLY A 205 -8.57 -1.43 -6.83
C GLY A 205 -9.97 -2.00 -7.02
N THR A 206 -10.62 -2.41 -5.92
CA THR A 206 -12.04 -2.82 -5.95
C THR A 206 -12.95 -1.64 -6.29
N GLY A 207 -12.59 -0.44 -5.81
CA GLY A 207 -13.29 0.81 -6.11
C GLY A 207 -13.23 1.20 -7.59
N ILE A 208 -12.09 1.03 -8.26
CA ILE A 208 -11.97 1.26 -9.71
C ILE A 208 -13.00 0.41 -10.47
N VAL A 209 -13.13 -0.87 -10.14
CA VAL A 209 -14.11 -1.76 -10.78
C VAL A 209 -15.53 -1.32 -10.45
N ALA A 210 -15.80 -0.94 -9.20
CA ALA A 210 -17.12 -0.49 -8.76
C ALA A 210 -17.56 0.82 -9.47
N ILE A 211 -16.66 1.78 -9.65
CA ILE A 211 -16.91 3.01 -10.43
C ILE A 211 -17.17 2.66 -11.89
N TYR A 212 -16.37 1.76 -12.48
CA TYR A 212 -16.58 1.33 -13.87
C TYR A 212 -17.97 0.69 -14.06
N GLN A 213 -18.39 -0.20 -13.18
CA GLN A 213 -19.71 -0.82 -13.19
C GLN A 213 -20.83 0.22 -13.07
N PHE A 214 -20.68 1.19 -12.18
CA PHE A 214 -21.62 2.30 -12.02
C PHE A 214 -21.78 3.09 -13.32
N LEU A 215 -20.67 3.51 -13.93
CA LEU A 215 -20.69 4.31 -15.18
C LEU A 215 -21.21 3.49 -16.36
N ARG A 216 -20.87 2.20 -16.45
CA ARG A 216 -21.41 1.26 -17.44
C ARG A 216 -22.93 1.16 -17.33
N ASP A 217 -23.42 0.85 -16.13
CA ASP A 217 -24.85 0.61 -15.87
C ASP A 217 -25.66 1.90 -16.04
N ARG A 218 -25.04 3.05 -15.87
CA ARG A 218 -25.59 4.37 -16.20
C ARG A 218 -25.58 4.67 -17.71
N GLN A 219 -24.92 3.85 -18.51
CA GLN A 219 -24.73 4.06 -19.96
C GLN A 219 -23.97 5.36 -20.28
N SER A 220 -22.97 5.73 -19.44
CA SER A 220 -22.19 6.96 -19.61
C SER A 220 -21.36 6.97 -20.90
N ALA A 221 -20.87 5.80 -21.33
CA ALA A 221 -20.14 5.61 -22.58
C ALA A 221 -20.17 4.13 -23.00
N PRO A 222 -19.87 3.81 -24.27
CA PRO A 222 -19.75 2.44 -24.75
C PRO A 222 -18.65 1.66 -24.02
N GLU A 223 -18.90 0.38 -23.77
CA GLU A 223 -17.96 -0.55 -23.15
C GLU A 223 -17.03 -1.17 -24.20
N SER A 224 -15.72 -1.25 -23.94
CA SER A 224 -14.81 -2.02 -24.78
C SER A 224 -14.87 -3.51 -24.45
N VAL A 225 -14.73 -4.35 -25.50
CA VAL A 225 -14.81 -5.82 -25.35
C VAL A 225 -13.78 -6.36 -24.37
N GLU A 226 -12.55 -5.83 -24.41
CA GLU A 226 -11.44 -6.26 -23.56
C GLU A 226 -11.73 -6.02 -22.07
N ILE A 227 -12.14 -4.79 -21.73
CA ILE A 227 -12.45 -4.46 -20.33
C ILE A 227 -13.70 -5.21 -19.88
N ALA A 228 -14.73 -5.29 -20.73
CA ALA A 228 -15.95 -6.01 -20.43
C ALA A 228 -15.71 -7.48 -20.05
N GLN A 229 -14.79 -8.16 -20.74
CA GLN A 229 -14.43 -9.53 -20.42
C GLN A 229 -13.81 -9.64 -19.02
N LYS A 230 -12.86 -8.75 -18.68
CA LYS A 230 -12.20 -8.73 -17.37
C LYS A 230 -13.17 -8.39 -16.24
N VAL A 231 -14.07 -7.44 -16.47
CA VAL A 231 -15.09 -7.07 -15.48
C VAL A 231 -16.10 -8.18 -15.27
N ARG A 232 -16.53 -8.90 -16.32
CA ARG A 232 -17.39 -10.09 -16.17
C ARG A 232 -16.71 -11.23 -15.39
N GLN A 233 -15.41 -11.47 -15.58
CA GLN A 233 -14.64 -12.40 -14.77
C GLN A 233 -14.63 -11.98 -13.30
N TRP A 234 -14.43 -10.69 -13.01
CA TRP A 234 -14.55 -10.14 -11.67
C TRP A 234 -15.94 -10.37 -11.07
N GLU A 235 -17.00 -10.09 -11.81
CA GLU A 235 -18.40 -10.29 -11.40
C GLU A 235 -18.74 -11.75 -11.12
N SER A 236 -18.06 -12.69 -11.78
CA SER A 236 -18.21 -14.14 -11.53
C SER A 236 -17.40 -14.65 -10.34
N GLY A 237 -16.69 -13.75 -9.61
CA GLY A 237 -15.93 -14.08 -8.41
C GLY A 237 -14.41 -14.20 -8.60
N ASP A 238 -13.89 -14.06 -9.82
CA ASP A 238 -12.45 -14.02 -10.07
C ASP A 238 -11.88 -12.63 -9.73
N THR A 239 -11.60 -12.43 -8.45
CA THR A 239 -10.99 -11.18 -7.96
C THR A 239 -9.57 -10.93 -8.48
N HIS A 240 -8.96 -11.91 -9.15
CA HIS A 240 -7.64 -11.82 -9.79
C HIS A 240 -7.72 -11.61 -11.31
N SER A 241 -8.91 -11.38 -11.88
CA SER A 241 -9.13 -11.14 -13.31
C SER A 241 -8.28 -9.99 -13.91
N GLY A 242 -7.75 -9.10 -13.05
CA GLY A 242 -7.00 -7.92 -13.48
C GLY A 242 -7.86 -6.78 -14.03
N ALA A 243 -9.17 -6.77 -13.72
CA ALA A 243 -10.12 -5.78 -14.22
C ALA A 243 -9.69 -4.33 -13.92
N ALA A 244 -9.32 -4.02 -12.67
CA ALA A 244 -8.85 -2.68 -12.29
C ALA A 244 -7.61 -2.25 -13.07
N ALA A 245 -6.66 -3.16 -13.28
CA ALA A 245 -5.45 -2.87 -14.06
C ALA A 245 -5.77 -2.66 -15.55
N ALA A 246 -6.67 -3.44 -16.12
CA ALA A 246 -7.11 -3.27 -17.52
C ALA A 246 -7.76 -1.89 -17.74
N ILE A 247 -8.67 -1.49 -16.83
CA ILE A 247 -9.32 -0.17 -16.87
C ILE A 247 -8.26 0.95 -16.80
N ALA A 248 -7.33 0.86 -15.81
CA ALA A 248 -6.29 1.86 -15.63
C ALA A 248 -5.35 1.96 -16.84
N ASN A 249 -4.90 0.82 -17.39
CA ASN A 249 -4.00 0.79 -18.55
C ASN A 249 -4.65 1.41 -19.80
N VAL A 250 -5.92 1.11 -20.05
CA VAL A 250 -6.66 1.70 -21.17
C VAL A 250 -6.86 3.20 -20.97
N ALA A 251 -7.17 3.65 -19.76
CA ALA A 251 -7.27 5.07 -19.45
C ALA A 251 -5.94 5.80 -19.65
N LEU A 252 -4.82 5.22 -19.21
CA LEU A 252 -3.48 5.77 -19.40
C LEU A 252 -3.08 5.85 -20.87
N ALA A 253 -3.39 4.83 -21.67
CA ALA A 253 -3.14 4.84 -23.11
C ALA A 253 -3.90 5.94 -23.84
N ASN A 254 -5.02 6.40 -23.28
CA ASN A 254 -5.84 7.49 -23.82
C ASN A 254 -5.53 8.85 -23.16
N PHE A 255 -4.66 8.88 -22.15
CA PHE A 255 -4.30 10.11 -21.43
C PHE A 255 -3.45 11.02 -22.31
N GLY A 256 -3.82 12.31 -22.37
CA GLY A 256 -3.10 13.29 -23.19
C GLY A 256 -3.45 13.26 -24.70
N ILE A 257 -4.24 12.29 -25.15
CA ILE A 257 -4.83 12.35 -26.48
C ILE A 257 -5.91 13.43 -26.42
N GLY A 258 -5.60 14.61 -26.96
CA GLY A 258 -6.53 15.72 -27.04
C GLY A 258 -7.85 15.28 -27.68
N LYS A 259 -8.93 16.10 -27.57
CA LYS A 259 -10.27 15.86 -28.12
C LYS A 259 -10.28 15.72 -29.66
N VAL A 260 -9.32 15.02 -30.22
CA VAL A 260 -9.31 14.65 -31.62
C VAL A 260 -10.29 13.50 -31.76
N ASN A 261 -11.34 13.69 -32.55
CA ASN A 261 -12.30 12.66 -32.96
C ASN A 261 -11.56 11.38 -33.38
N SER A 262 -11.30 10.49 -32.43
CA SER A 262 -10.85 9.15 -32.74
C SER A 262 -11.88 8.18 -32.17
N ASP A 263 -12.46 7.36 -33.03
CA ASP A 263 -13.41 6.28 -32.68
C ASP A 263 -12.82 5.26 -31.69
N ASN A 264 -11.56 5.45 -31.31
CA ASN A 264 -10.78 4.55 -30.44
C ASN A 264 -10.60 5.06 -29.01
N VAL A 265 -11.16 6.22 -28.62
CA VAL A 265 -11.01 6.74 -27.25
C VAL A 265 -11.97 6.02 -26.31
N ASN A 266 -11.43 5.35 -25.28
CA ASN A 266 -12.25 4.68 -24.28
C ASN A 266 -12.67 5.66 -23.16
N TYR A 267 -13.75 6.40 -23.41
CA TYR A 267 -14.28 7.39 -22.48
C TYR A 267 -14.71 6.78 -21.15
N LEU A 268 -15.23 5.53 -21.13
CA LEU A 268 -15.67 4.87 -19.93
C LEU A 268 -14.50 4.61 -18.97
N ALA A 269 -13.37 4.11 -19.48
CA ALA A 269 -12.16 3.90 -18.68
C ALA A 269 -11.56 5.23 -18.19
N MET A 270 -11.52 6.25 -19.04
CA MET A 270 -11.03 7.58 -18.66
C MET A 270 -11.87 8.21 -17.55
N GLN A 271 -13.19 8.18 -17.69
CA GLN A 271 -14.10 8.73 -16.67
C GLN A 271 -14.02 7.93 -15.36
N THR A 272 -13.86 6.60 -15.44
CA THR A 272 -13.63 5.75 -14.28
C THR A 272 -12.38 6.19 -13.51
N MET A 273 -11.26 6.32 -14.21
CA MET A 273 -10.00 6.69 -13.55
C MET A 273 -10.01 8.13 -13.07
N GLN A 274 -10.68 9.05 -13.74
CA GLN A 274 -10.88 10.42 -13.24
C GLN A 274 -11.63 10.41 -11.90
N MET A 275 -12.78 9.72 -11.82
CA MET A 275 -13.53 9.61 -10.56
C MET A 275 -12.72 8.95 -9.45
N PHE A 276 -11.96 7.89 -9.76
CA PHE A 276 -11.06 7.26 -8.81
C PHE A 276 -10.01 8.23 -8.29
N VAL A 277 -9.29 8.93 -9.18
CA VAL A 277 -8.23 9.90 -8.81
C VAL A 277 -8.80 11.02 -7.95
N GLU A 278 -9.99 11.51 -8.28
CA GLU A 278 -10.65 12.57 -7.52
C GLU A 278 -11.09 12.11 -6.11
N ALA A 279 -11.66 10.90 -6.00
CA ALA A 279 -12.04 10.34 -4.71
C ALA A 279 -10.80 10.04 -3.83
N TYR A 280 -9.76 9.48 -4.44
CA TYR A 280 -8.50 9.22 -3.75
C TYR A 280 -7.83 10.51 -3.26
N ALA A 281 -7.75 11.54 -4.11
CA ALA A 281 -7.22 12.85 -3.74
C ALA A 281 -8.02 13.49 -2.58
N ALA A 282 -9.34 13.34 -2.60
CA ALA A 282 -10.19 13.85 -1.52
C ALA A 282 -9.87 13.21 -0.18
N GLU A 283 -9.64 11.87 -0.15
CA GLU A 283 -9.29 11.16 1.08
C GLU A 283 -7.88 11.49 1.55
N VAL A 284 -6.90 11.57 0.64
CA VAL A 284 -5.57 12.07 0.98
C VAL A 284 -5.64 13.46 1.65
N GLY A 285 -6.49 14.35 1.13
CA GLY A 285 -6.73 15.64 1.74
C GLY A 285 -7.48 15.57 3.08
N ASN A 286 -8.36 14.60 3.28
CA ASN A 286 -9.05 14.38 4.57
C ASN A 286 -8.04 13.88 5.62
N LEU A 287 -7.16 12.95 5.27
CA LEU A 287 -6.08 12.48 6.15
C LEU A 287 -5.13 13.64 6.50
N ALA A 288 -4.76 14.47 5.50
CA ALA A 288 -3.93 15.65 5.72
C ALA A 288 -4.55 16.62 6.74
N LEU A 289 -5.86 16.86 6.66
CA LEU A 289 -6.55 17.73 7.64
C LEU A 289 -6.59 17.13 9.05
N LYS A 290 -6.71 15.79 9.16
CA LYS A 290 -6.76 15.12 10.47
C LYS A 290 -5.42 15.14 11.19
N LEU A 291 -4.31 15.07 10.43
CA LEU A 291 -2.96 14.89 10.96
C LEU A 291 -2.10 16.14 10.94
N ILE A 292 -2.34 17.05 9.99
CA ILE A 292 -1.43 18.17 9.66
C ILE A 292 0.01 17.66 9.54
N PRO A 293 0.29 16.75 8.60
CA PRO A 293 1.54 15.99 8.57
C PRO A 293 2.68 16.81 7.95
N ASN A 294 3.14 17.82 8.65
CA ASN A 294 4.26 18.67 8.19
C ASN A 294 5.60 17.92 8.14
N GLY A 295 5.67 16.69 8.66
CA GLY A 295 6.79 15.78 8.45
C GLY A 295 6.77 15.10 7.08
N GLY A 296 5.64 15.18 6.35
CA GLY A 296 5.40 14.63 5.02
C GLY A 296 4.16 13.75 4.96
N LEU A 297 3.52 13.75 3.79
CA LEU A 297 2.40 12.87 3.46
C LEU A 297 2.83 11.95 2.32
N TYR A 298 2.86 10.65 2.57
CA TYR A 298 3.35 9.64 1.64
C TYR A 298 2.20 8.83 1.06
N ILE A 299 2.09 8.84 -0.26
CA ILE A 299 1.10 8.09 -1.03
C ILE A 299 1.76 6.81 -1.49
N ALA A 300 1.52 5.73 -0.76
CA ALA A 300 2.07 4.40 -1.00
C ALA A 300 1.08 3.48 -1.76
N GLY A 301 1.31 2.19 -1.72
CA GLY A 301 0.46 1.18 -2.35
C GLY A 301 0.76 0.99 -3.83
N GLY A 302 0.24 -0.10 -4.38
CA GLY A 302 0.62 -0.57 -5.71
C GLY A 302 -0.08 0.15 -6.88
N ILE A 303 -1.05 1.03 -6.62
CA ILE A 303 -1.80 1.75 -7.67
C ILE A 303 -1.11 3.05 -8.04
N ALA A 304 -0.76 3.89 -7.07
CA ALA A 304 -0.25 5.24 -7.32
C ALA A 304 0.96 5.30 -8.28
N PRO A 305 2.01 4.47 -8.14
CA PRO A 305 3.13 4.48 -9.08
C PRO A 305 2.72 4.13 -10.52
N LYS A 306 1.70 3.28 -10.68
CA LYS A 306 1.25 2.82 -12.01
C LYS A 306 0.41 3.84 -12.76
N ILE A 307 -0.24 4.75 -12.04
CA ILE A 307 -1.10 5.80 -12.61
C ILE A 307 -0.48 7.19 -12.45
N LEU A 308 0.83 7.26 -12.29
CA LEU A 308 1.58 8.48 -12.02
C LEU A 308 1.20 9.65 -12.96
N PRO A 309 1.06 9.47 -14.29
CA PRO A 309 0.64 10.56 -15.19
C PRO A 309 -0.71 11.18 -14.80
N LEU A 310 -1.66 10.37 -14.30
CA LEU A 310 -2.99 10.85 -13.87
C LEU A 310 -2.93 11.59 -12.53
N LEU A 311 -1.91 11.36 -11.72
CA LEU A 311 -1.70 12.05 -10.44
C LEU A 311 -0.92 13.36 -10.60
N GLN A 312 -0.18 13.51 -11.71
CA GLN A 312 0.68 14.66 -12.00
C GLN A 312 0.01 15.73 -12.87
N ASP A 313 -1.20 15.50 -13.38
CA ASP A 313 -1.91 16.44 -14.26
C ASP A 313 -2.45 17.71 -13.56
N GLY A 314 -2.22 17.81 -12.25
CA GLY A 314 -2.68 18.90 -11.39
C GLY A 314 -4.07 18.67 -10.78
N THR A 315 -4.88 17.76 -11.31
CA THR A 315 -6.22 17.47 -10.79
C THR A 315 -6.15 16.91 -9.38
N PHE A 316 -5.22 15.96 -9.16
CA PHE A 316 -5.03 15.34 -7.84
C PHE A 316 -4.75 16.39 -6.75
N LEU A 317 -3.75 17.24 -6.93
CA LEU A 317 -3.41 18.28 -5.96
C LEU A 317 -4.54 19.31 -5.79
N ARG A 318 -5.18 19.71 -6.87
CA ARG A 318 -6.32 20.64 -6.82
C ARG A 318 -7.48 20.10 -5.96
N ILE A 319 -7.83 18.81 -6.12
CA ILE A 319 -8.89 18.17 -5.34
C ILE A 319 -8.46 17.96 -3.90
N LEU A 320 -7.24 17.48 -3.65
CA LEU A 320 -6.66 17.30 -2.32
C LEU A 320 -6.77 18.59 -1.49
N LYS A 321 -6.37 19.71 -2.08
CA LYS A 321 -6.36 21.01 -1.43
C LYS A 321 -7.74 21.69 -1.33
N ASN A 322 -8.74 21.20 -2.06
CA ASN A 322 -10.08 21.81 -2.04
C ASN A 322 -10.80 21.50 -0.73
N LYS A 323 -10.45 22.22 0.32
CA LYS A 323 -10.98 22.11 1.67
C LYS A 323 -11.59 23.43 2.17
N GLY A 324 -12.11 24.24 1.23
CA GLY A 324 -12.78 25.51 1.51
C GLY A 324 -11.83 26.51 2.20
N ARG A 325 -12.31 27.17 3.25
CA ARG A 325 -11.54 28.20 3.97
C ARG A 325 -10.25 27.70 4.63
N ILE A 326 -10.09 26.39 4.81
CA ILE A 326 -8.92 25.82 5.48
C ILE A 326 -7.87 25.28 4.47
N SER A 327 -8.08 25.44 3.17
CA SER A 327 -7.20 24.93 2.11
C SER A 327 -5.74 25.36 2.26
N SER A 328 -5.50 26.57 2.75
CA SER A 328 -4.14 27.10 2.95
C SER A 328 -3.26 26.27 3.89
N VAL A 329 -3.86 25.56 4.85
CA VAL A 329 -3.12 24.66 5.76
C VAL A 329 -2.44 23.51 5.02
N LEU A 330 -2.96 23.14 3.84
CA LEU A 330 -2.44 22.02 3.04
C LEU A 330 -1.34 22.44 2.05
N GLU A 331 -1.09 23.74 1.90
CA GLU A 331 -0.14 24.26 0.89
C GLU A 331 1.31 23.96 1.26
N ASP A 332 1.63 23.93 2.55
CA ASP A 332 2.99 23.71 3.04
C ASP A 332 3.30 22.26 3.37
N ILE A 333 2.32 21.34 3.27
CA ILE A 333 2.53 19.90 3.56
C ILE A 333 3.33 19.27 2.41
N PRO A 334 4.49 18.63 2.66
CA PRO A 334 5.20 17.87 1.64
C PRO A 334 4.38 16.64 1.24
N ILE A 335 4.21 16.41 -0.08
CA ILE A 335 3.39 15.29 -0.60
C ILE A 335 4.22 14.50 -1.60
N HIS A 336 4.41 13.22 -1.31
CA HIS A 336 5.24 12.32 -2.09
C HIS A 336 4.49 11.06 -2.48
N ILE A 337 4.68 10.60 -3.73
CA ILE A 337 4.30 9.25 -4.14
C ILE A 337 5.49 8.34 -3.93
N VAL A 338 5.27 7.21 -3.25
CA VAL A 338 6.28 6.18 -3.04
C VAL A 338 6.39 5.33 -4.30
N LEU A 339 7.57 5.34 -4.93
CA LEU A 339 7.86 4.57 -6.15
C LEU A 339 8.45 3.20 -5.84
N ASN A 340 9.12 3.06 -4.68
CA ASN A 340 9.78 1.82 -4.31
C ASN A 340 8.76 0.76 -3.83
N PRO A 341 8.60 -0.35 -4.58
CA PRO A 341 7.65 -1.40 -4.23
C PRO A 341 8.05 -2.21 -3.00
N GLN A 342 9.28 -2.05 -2.51
CA GLN A 342 9.81 -2.76 -1.34
C GLN A 342 9.71 -1.94 -0.05
N VAL A 343 8.94 -0.84 -0.04
CA VAL A 343 8.81 0.04 1.12
C VAL A 343 8.38 -0.72 2.39
N GLY A 344 7.48 -1.70 2.30
CA GLY A 344 7.10 -2.56 3.42
C GLY A 344 8.27 -3.40 3.95
N LEU A 345 9.06 -3.98 3.05
CA LEU A 345 10.25 -4.75 3.45
C LEU A 345 11.33 -3.85 4.09
N ILE A 346 11.54 -2.63 3.56
CA ILE A 346 12.44 -1.63 4.15
C ILE A 346 11.97 -1.31 5.59
N GLY A 347 10.67 -1.14 5.79
CA GLY A 347 10.11 -0.87 7.12
C GLY A 347 10.26 -2.04 8.08
N ALA A 348 10.04 -3.26 7.63
CA ALA A 348 10.30 -4.45 8.45
C ALA A 348 11.78 -4.53 8.87
N MET A 349 12.71 -4.18 7.97
CA MET A 349 14.15 -4.09 8.31
C MET A 349 14.44 -3.02 9.36
N LEU A 350 13.91 -1.80 9.16
CA LEU A 350 14.07 -0.69 10.10
C LEU A 350 13.51 -1.03 11.47
N TYR A 351 12.33 -1.66 11.50
CA TYR A 351 11.70 -2.09 12.75
C TYR A 351 12.53 -3.17 13.45
N ALA A 352 13.00 -4.20 12.73
CA ALA A 352 13.90 -5.23 13.28
C ALA A 352 15.16 -4.61 13.88
N ALA A 353 15.76 -3.64 13.21
CA ALA A 353 16.98 -2.96 13.68
C ALA A 353 16.76 -2.04 14.89
N SER A 354 15.52 -1.72 15.22
CA SER A 354 15.20 -0.81 16.33
C SER A 354 15.24 -1.46 17.72
N PHE A 355 15.32 -2.78 17.78
CA PHE A 355 15.38 -3.53 19.04
C PHE A 355 16.64 -4.41 19.17
N ILE A 356 17.70 -4.04 18.42
CA ILE A 356 19.01 -4.72 18.46
C ILE A 356 20.07 -3.77 19.05
#